data_e8a6fc0289cebb390a736032f1357f35
#
_entry.id   e8a6fc0289cebb390a736032f1357f35
#
_cell.length_a   1.000
_cell.length_b   1.000
_cell.length_c   1.000
_cell.angle_alpha   90.00
_cell.angle_beta   90.00
_cell.angle_gamma   90.00
#
_symmetry.space_group_name_H-M   'P 1'
#
loop_
_entity.id
_entity.type
_entity.pdbx_description
1 polymer ?
#
loop_
_entity_poly.entity_id
_entity_poly.type
_entity_poly.pdbx_seq_one_letter_code
_entity_poly.pdbx_strand_id
1 'polypeptide(L)'
;MSAGNGTAPGALLGMMLLASGAGAQNAAMQNTLQNAARIDCRFSAIARGQWTDDGTAFAAGPIEFTAAFYDIDVEGGTAESEGRFGDSFIIVRYAEGYLHFMQTQNSGPLYLTTVIAEPADDGRFKAVHTRHEYTRVSLPGFTSRPEMYLGDCSVERAAGSG
;
A
#
# COMPACT_ATOMS: atom_id res chain seq x y z
N MET A 1 0.47 64.14 -40.11
CA MET A 1 1.40 63.43 -39.21
C MET A 1 0.66 62.25 -38.59
N SER A 2 0.86 61.05 -39.12
CA SER A 2 0.17 59.87 -38.76
C SER A 2 1.12 58.97 -37.95
N ALA A 3 0.75 58.59 -36.71
CA ALA A 3 1.49 57.69 -35.90
C ALA A 3 0.79 56.34 -35.93
N GLY A 4 1.46 55.32 -36.49
CA GLY A 4 0.97 53.96 -36.60
C GLY A 4 1.15 53.20 -35.27
N ASN A 5 0.08 52.57 -34.83
CA ASN A 5 0.09 51.59 -33.74
C ASN A 5 0.45 50.20 -34.31
N GLY A 6 1.63 49.69 -33.95
CA GLY A 6 2.05 48.32 -34.17
C GLY A 6 1.66 47.45 -32.98
N THR A 7 0.65 46.62 -33.12
CA THR A 7 0.33 45.54 -32.20
C THR A 7 1.15 44.31 -32.55
N ALA A 8 2.03 43.89 -31.63
CA ALA A 8 2.74 42.61 -31.71
C ALA A 8 1.87 41.47 -31.17
N PRO A 9 1.72 40.35 -31.89
CA PRO A 9 1.15 39.12 -31.31
C PRO A 9 2.28 38.35 -30.63
N GLY A 10 2.33 38.41 -29.31
CA GLY A 10 3.30 37.69 -28.47
C GLY A 10 2.69 36.50 -27.76
N ALA A 11 3.15 35.33 -28.14
CA ALA A 11 3.41 34.14 -27.29
C ALA A 11 2.35 33.70 -26.26
N LEU A 12 1.40 32.89 -26.71
CA LEU A 12 0.61 31.96 -25.89
C LEU A 12 0.78 30.54 -26.44
N LEU A 13 1.98 30.00 -26.37
CA LEU A 13 2.24 28.59 -26.70
C LEU A 13 3.35 28.08 -25.77
N GLY A 14 3.00 27.52 -24.62
CA GLY A 14 4.03 26.99 -23.73
C GLY A 14 3.57 26.39 -22.41
N MET A 15 2.28 26.05 -22.19
CA MET A 15 1.85 25.63 -20.87
C MET A 15 0.90 24.39 -20.87
N MET A 16 0.98 23.50 -21.85
CA MET A 16 0.09 22.32 -21.94
C MET A 16 0.81 20.96 -21.93
N LEU A 17 2.09 20.85 -21.58
CA LEU A 17 2.84 19.58 -21.68
C LEU A 17 3.20 18.90 -20.36
N LEU A 18 2.83 19.43 -19.19
CA LEU A 18 3.21 18.84 -17.89
C LEU A 18 2.11 18.00 -17.21
N ALA A 19 0.87 18.07 -17.68
CA ALA A 19 -0.24 17.31 -17.07
C ALA A 19 -0.35 15.87 -17.56
N SER A 20 0.25 15.51 -18.66
CA SER A 20 0.12 14.18 -19.28
C SER A 20 0.98 13.09 -18.58
N GLY A 21 2.06 13.46 -17.90
CA GLY A 21 2.98 12.48 -17.30
C GLY A 21 2.43 11.80 -16.05
N ALA A 22 1.81 12.55 -15.16
CA ALA A 22 1.32 12.01 -13.88
C ALA A 22 0.14 11.03 -14.06
N GLY A 23 -0.76 11.33 -15.00
CA GLY A 23 -1.88 10.43 -15.30
C GLY A 23 -1.43 9.11 -15.91
N ALA A 24 -0.46 9.15 -16.82
CA ALA A 24 0.08 7.94 -17.44
C ALA A 24 0.85 7.07 -16.42
N GLN A 25 1.61 7.67 -15.53
CA GLN A 25 2.32 6.96 -14.47
C GLN A 25 1.36 6.28 -13.49
N ASN A 26 0.30 6.97 -13.06
CA ASN A 26 -0.71 6.40 -12.19
C ASN A 26 -1.42 5.21 -12.85
N ALA A 27 -1.83 5.34 -14.12
CA ALA A 27 -2.43 4.24 -14.87
C ALA A 27 -1.50 3.03 -15.00
N ALA A 28 -0.19 3.25 -15.23
CA ALA A 28 0.79 2.17 -15.28
C ALA A 28 0.96 1.46 -13.93
N MET A 29 0.98 2.20 -12.83
CA MET A 29 1.04 1.62 -11.48
C MET A 29 -0.22 0.83 -11.14
N GLN A 30 -1.41 1.35 -11.47
CA GLN A 30 -2.67 0.63 -11.29
C GLN A 30 -2.69 -0.68 -12.09
N ASN A 31 -2.26 -0.64 -13.36
CA ASN A 31 -2.14 -1.84 -14.18
C ASN A 31 -1.16 -2.86 -13.57
N THR A 32 -0.06 -2.40 -13.00
CA THR A 32 0.91 -3.27 -12.31
C THR A 32 0.28 -3.97 -11.11
N LEU A 33 -0.52 -3.28 -10.29
CA LEU A 33 -1.22 -3.90 -9.16
C LEU A 33 -2.30 -4.89 -9.59
N GLN A 34 -3.03 -4.60 -10.68
CA GLN A 34 -4.05 -5.52 -11.21
C GLN A 34 -3.47 -6.84 -11.73
N ASN A 35 -2.22 -6.81 -12.18
CA ASN A 35 -1.51 -7.96 -12.76
C ASN A 35 -0.38 -8.47 -11.84
N ALA A 36 -0.45 -8.17 -10.55
CA ALA A 36 0.54 -8.62 -9.59
C ALA A 36 0.50 -10.14 -9.42
N ALA A 37 1.67 -10.79 -9.49
CA ALA A 37 1.84 -12.21 -9.17
C ALA A 37 2.56 -12.41 -7.84
N ARG A 38 3.47 -11.48 -7.49
CA ARG A 38 4.20 -11.47 -6.22
C ARG A 38 4.33 -10.04 -5.71
N ILE A 39 4.24 -9.88 -4.40
CA ILE A 39 4.43 -8.61 -3.71
C ILE A 39 5.28 -8.85 -2.47
N ASP A 40 6.39 -8.09 -2.36
CA ASP A 40 7.28 -8.10 -1.21
C ASP A 40 7.28 -6.72 -0.53
N CYS A 41 6.75 -6.65 0.69
CA CYS A 41 6.60 -5.44 1.47
C CYS A 41 7.64 -5.32 2.58
N ARG A 42 8.08 -4.11 2.84
CA ARG A 42 8.89 -3.73 4.00
C ARG A 42 8.23 -2.56 4.72
N PHE A 43 8.17 -2.64 6.03
CA PHE A 43 7.57 -1.62 6.88
C PHE A 43 8.62 -1.08 7.85
N SER A 44 8.74 0.24 7.94
CA SER A 44 9.78 0.92 8.72
C SER A 44 9.23 1.75 9.88
N ALA A 45 7.92 1.97 9.93
CA ALA A 45 7.27 2.71 11.01
C ALA A 45 6.06 1.93 11.53
N ILE A 46 5.83 2.03 12.83
CA ILE A 46 4.70 1.39 13.53
C ILE A 46 4.01 2.38 14.46
N ALA A 47 2.67 2.30 14.52
CA ALA A 47 1.86 2.87 15.58
C ALA A 47 1.10 1.75 16.30
N ARG A 48 1.15 1.74 17.65
CA ARG A 48 0.48 0.75 18.50
C ARG A 48 -0.59 1.43 19.35
N GLY A 49 -1.78 0.88 19.33
CA GLY A 49 -2.85 1.27 20.24
C GLY A 49 -2.82 0.45 21.52
N GLN A 50 -3.19 1.04 22.64
CA GLN A 50 -3.34 0.33 23.91
C GLN A 50 -4.47 0.92 24.74
N TRP A 51 -5.10 0.08 25.54
CA TRP A 51 -6.01 0.48 26.61
C TRP A 51 -5.24 0.48 27.93
N THR A 52 -5.33 1.57 28.66
CA THR A 52 -4.69 1.78 29.99
C THR A 52 -5.78 2.08 31.00
N ASP A 53 -5.44 2.10 32.29
CA ASP A 53 -6.38 2.45 33.35
C ASP A 53 -6.92 3.90 33.20
N ASP A 54 -6.12 4.78 32.57
CA ASP A 54 -6.46 6.18 32.33
C ASP A 54 -7.16 6.42 30.96
N GLY A 55 -7.44 5.34 30.17
CA GLY A 55 -8.09 5.43 28.86
C GLY A 55 -7.32 4.76 27.73
N THR A 56 -7.30 5.39 26.55
CA THR A 56 -6.60 4.89 25.36
C THR A 56 -5.34 5.70 25.08
N ALA A 57 -4.27 5.02 24.64
CA ALA A 57 -3.01 5.64 24.28
C ALA A 57 -2.48 5.07 22.94
N PHE A 58 -1.63 5.85 22.28
CA PHE A 58 -0.89 5.42 21.09
C PHE A 58 0.60 5.64 21.31
N ALA A 59 1.41 4.69 20.82
CA ALA A 59 2.85 4.82 20.74
C ALA A 59 3.29 4.57 19.30
N ALA A 60 4.20 5.41 18.80
CA ALA A 60 4.76 5.25 17.47
C ALA A 60 6.28 5.18 17.53
N GLY A 61 6.89 4.50 16.56
CA GLY A 61 8.35 4.36 16.49
C GLY A 61 8.81 3.62 15.22
N PRO A 62 10.11 3.42 15.09
CA PRO A 62 10.68 2.62 14.02
C PRO A 62 10.41 1.12 14.26
N ILE A 63 10.38 0.37 13.16
CA ILE A 63 10.24 -1.08 13.15
C ILE A 63 10.92 -1.65 11.90
N GLU A 64 11.35 -2.89 11.94
CA GLU A 64 11.65 -3.70 10.76
C GLU A 64 10.66 -4.87 10.72
N PHE A 65 9.76 -4.83 9.75
CA PHE A 65 8.77 -5.87 9.52
C PHE A 65 8.61 -6.08 8.02
N THR A 66 8.51 -7.34 7.58
CA THR A 66 8.30 -7.71 6.18
C THR A 66 7.09 -8.60 6.05
N ALA A 67 6.41 -8.50 4.90
CA ALA A 67 5.35 -9.39 4.49
C ALA A 67 5.50 -9.69 3.00
N ALA A 68 5.26 -10.94 2.61
CA ALA A 68 5.28 -11.36 1.21
C ALA A 68 3.99 -12.07 0.85
N PHE A 69 3.49 -11.78 -0.36
CA PHE A 69 2.32 -12.40 -0.96
C PHE A 69 2.72 -12.95 -2.32
N TYR A 70 2.28 -14.16 -2.64
CA TYR A 70 2.59 -14.87 -3.89
C TYR A 70 1.37 -15.65 -4.36
N ASP A 71 1.44 -16.17 -5.58
CA ASP A 71 0.32 -16.83 -6.26
C ASP A 71 -0.96 -15.98 -6.22
N ILE A 72 -0.77 -14.67 -6.49
CA ILE A 72 -1.84 -13.68 -6.40
C ILE A 72 -2.78 -13.84 -7.60
N ASP A 73 -4.03 -14.15 -7.33
CA ASP A 73 -5.14 -14.12 -8.29
C ASP A 73 -6.10 -12.99 -7.91
N VAL A 74 -5.96 -11.85 -8.58
CA VAL A 74 -6.77 -10.66 -8.31
C VAL A 74 -8.24 -10.88 -8.71
N GLU A 75 -8.51 -11.63 -9.79
CA GLU A 75 -9.86 -11.93 -10.25
C GLU A 75 -10.53 -12.98 -9.36
N GLY A 76 -9.83 -14.06 -9.04
CA GLY A 76 -10.30 -15.10 -8.13
C GLY A 76 -10.34 -14.65 -6.67
N GLY A 77 -9.66 -13.56 -6.35
CA GLY A 77 -9.66 -12.96 -5.03
C GLY A 77 -8.85 -13.74 -3.99
N THR A 78 -7.79 -14.44 -4.41
CA THR A 78 -6.96 -15.30 -3.56
C THR A 78 -5.47 -14.96 -3.66
N ALA A 79 -4.70 -15.31 -2.63
CA ALA A 79 -3.24 -15.28 -2.62
C ALA A 79 -2.73 -16.19 -1.52
N GLU A 80 -1.42 -16.49 -1.56
CA GLU A 80 -0.68 -17.10 -0.47
C GLU A 80 0.26 -16.11 0.19
N SER A 81 0.67 -16.36 1.43
CA SER A 81 1.66 -15.54 2.14
C SER A 81 2.71 -16.40 2.83
N GLU A 82 3.95 -15.90 2.84
CA GLU A 82 4.97 -16.44 3.73
C GLU A 82 4.73 -15.91 5.15
N GLY A 83 4.53 -16.79 6.12
CA GLY A 83 4.34 -16.34 7.50
C GLY A 83 4.28 -17.46 8.52
N ARG A 84 4.55 -17.05 9.77
CA ARG A 84 4.58 -17.94 10.97
C ARG A 84 3.22 -18.54 11.34
N PHE A 85 2.16 -18.21 10.67
CA PHE A 85 0.80 -18.42 11.16
C PHE A 85 0.02 -19.50 10.40
N GLY A 86 0.73 -20.34 9.65
CA GLY A 86 0.10 -21.46 8.93
C GLY A 86 -0.79 -21.00 7.77
N ASP A 87 -1.59 -21.90 7.25
CA ASP A 87 -2.50 -21.69 6.12
C ASP A 87 -3.59 -20.68 6.46
N SER A 88 -3.29 -19.40 6.34
CA SER A 88 -4.27 -18.32 6.49
C SER A 88 -5.01 -18.16 5.18
N PHE A 89 -6.33 -18.20 5.20
CA PHE A 89 -7.12 -17.85 4.05
C PHE A 89 -6.96 -16.35 3.76
N ILE A 90 -6.48 -16.01 2.57
CA ILE A 90 -6.28 -14.62 2.14
C ILE A 90 -7.34 -14.25 1.12
N ILE A 91 -8.06 -13.18 1.40
CA ILE A 91 -8.97 -12.55 0.45
C ILE A 91 -8.24 -11.39 -0.20
N VAL A 92 -8.14 -11.43 -1.53
CA VAL A 92 -7.58 -10.35 -2.34
C VAL A 92 -8.70 -9.51 -2.92
N ARG A 93 -8.56 -8.17 -2.90
CA ARG A 93 -9.47 -7.23 -3.56
C ARG A 93 -8.70 -6.07 -4.15
N TYR A 94 -8.99 -5.77 -5.40
CA TYR A 94 -8.51 -4.58 -6.08
C TYR A 94 -9.66 -3.59 -6.28
N ALA A 95 -9.41 -2.30 -6.01
CA ALA A 95 -10.33 -1.22 -6.29
C ALA A 95 -9.56 0.10 -6.50
N GLU A 96 -9.70 0.72 -7.66
CA GLU A 96 -9.25 2.09 -7.96
C GLU A 96 -7.80 2.42 -7.51
N GLY A 97 -6.85 1.52 -7.73
CA GLY A 97 -5.45 1.72 -7.35
C GLY A 97 -5.10 1.24 -5.94
N TYR A 98 -6.00 0.53 -5.27
CA TYR A 98 -5.76 -0.13 -3.99
C TYR A 98 -5.84 -1.63 -4.16
N LEU A 99 -4.78 -2.35 -3.77
CA LEU A 99 -4.79 -3.81 -3.69
C LEU A 99 -4.73 -4.22 -2.23
N HIS A 100 -5.77 -4.90 -1.77
CA HIS A 100 -5.96 -5.32 -0.39
C HIS A 100 -5.74 -6.83 -0.23
N PHE A 101 -4.99 -7.21 0.80
CA PHE A 101 -4.80 -8.59 1.26
C PHE A 101 -5.38 -8.69 2.67
N MET A 102 -6.49 -9.37 2.83
CA MET A 102 -7.16 -9.58 4.11
C MET A 102 -6.91 -11.01 4.57
N GLN A 103 -6.27 -11.17 5.72
CA GLN A 103 -5.99 -12.45 6.34
C GLN A 103 -6.82 -12.56 7.63
N THR A 104 -7.69 -13.55 7.69
CA THR A 104 -8.43 -13.88 8.91
C THR A 104 -7.91 -15.19 9.47
N GLN A 105 -7.62 -15.20 10.76
CA GLN A 105 -7.19 -16.41 11.45
C GLN A 105 -8.34 -17.04 12.22
N ASN A 106 -8.38 -18.38 12.29
CA ASN A 106 -9.39 -19.11 13.05
C ASN A 106 -9.41 -18.74 14.55
N SER A 107 -8.29 -18.22 15.08
CA SER A 107 -8.17 -17.71 16.44
C SER A 107 -8.76 -16.32 16.67
N GLY A 108 -9.22 -15.62 15.61
CA GLY A 108 -9.90 -14.33 15.65
C GLY A 108 -9.14 -13.11 15.12
N PRO A 109 -7.79 -13.05 15.12
CA PRO A 109 -7.08 -11.92 14.57
C PRO A 109 -7.37 -11.66 13.09
N LEU A 110 -7.38 -10.36 12.73
CA LEU A 110 -7.48 -9.90 11.36
C LEU A 110 -6.23 -9.08 11.01
N TYR A 111 -5.61 -9.40 9.88
CA TYR A 111 -4.51 -8.65 9.30
C TYR A 111 -4.95 -8.12 7.94
N LEU A 112 -4.66 -6.85 7.66
CA LEU A 112 -4.98 -6.21 6.41
C LEU A 112 -3.73 -5.50 5.88
N THR A 113 -3.24 -5.93 4.70
CA THR A 113 -2.21 -5.22 3.96
C THR A 113 -2.86 -4.53 2.76
N THR A 114 -2.58 -3.25 2.59
CA THR A 114 -3.03 -2.46 1.44
C THR A 114 -1.81 -1.92 0.72
N VAL A 115 -1.69 -2.24 -0.57
CA VAL A 115 -0.72 -1.66 -1.49
C VAL A 115 -1.43 -0.63 -2.34
N ILE A 116 -0.86 0.57 -2.44
CA ILE A 116 -1.48 1.75 -3.06
C ILE A 116 -0.73 2.06 -4.35
N ALA A 117 -1.43 2.32 -5.45
CA ALA A 117 -0.84 2.71 -6.74
C ALA A 117 -0.29 4.15 -6.70
N GLU A 118 0.52 4.43 -5.70
CA GLU A 118 1.24 5.68 -5.48
C GLU A 118 2.72 5.38 -5.28
N PRO A 119 3.62 6.15 -5.90
CA PRO A 119 5.04 5.90 -5.80
C PRO A 119 5.55 6.18 -4.38
N ALA A 120 6.33 5.25 -3.88
CA ALA A 120 7.28 5.41 -2.80
C ALA A 120 8.69 5.57 -3.39
N ASP A 121 9.72 5.48 -2.57
CA ASP A 121 11.10 5.56 -3.04
C ASP A 121 11.46 4.34 -3.94
N ASP A 122 12.42 4.53 -4.84
CA ASP A 122 12.97 3.48 -5.71
C ASP A 122 11.94 2.77 -6.61
N GLY A 123 10.85 3.47 -7.01
CA GLY A 123 9.82 2.89 -7.87
C GLY A 123 8.93 1.86 -7.17
N ARG A 124 9.01 1.77 -5.86
CA ARG A 124 8.15 0.92 -5.04
C ARG A 124 6.79 1.58 -4.82
N PHE A 125 5.85 0.83 -4.29
CA PHE A 125 4.46 1.24 -4.03
C PHE A 125 4.29 1.54 -2.53
N LYS A 126 3.59 2.62 -2.19
CA LYS A 126 3.21 2.88 -0.79
C LYS A 126 2.37 1.73 -0.23
N ALA A 127 2.57 1.41 1.03
CA ALA A 127 1.83 0.33 1.67
C ALA A 127 1.51 0.63 3.13
N VAL A 128 0.38 0.09 3.56
CA VAL A 128 -0.08 0.08 4.95
C VAL A 128 -0.40 -1.36 5.34
N HIS A 129 0.05 -1.78 6.52
CA HIS A 129 -0.37 -3.04 7.12
C HIS A 129 -1.00 -2.76 8.48
N THR A 130 -2.13 -3.39 8.78
CA THR A 130 -2.79 -3.27 10.08
C THR A 130 -3.01 -4.63 10.70
N ARG A 131 -2.88 -4.70 12.02
CA ARG A 131 -3.13 -5.90 12.83
C ARG A 131 -4.23 -5.58 13.83
N HIS A 132 -5.34 -6.29 13.71
CA HIS A 132 -6.47 -6.23 14.65
C HIS A 132 -6.37 -7.43 15.58
N GLU A 133 -5.49 -7.30 16.57
CA GLU A 133 -5.18 -8.36 17.52
C GLU A 133 -5.08 -7.75 18.93
N TYR A 134 -5.55 -8.51 19.94
CA TYR A 134 -5.48 -8.09 21.32
C TYR A 134 -5.34 -9.30 22.25
N THR A 135 -4.32 -9.27 23.11
CA THR A 135 -4.19 -10.25 24.22
C THR A 135 -4.46 -9.57 25.56
N ARG A 136 -5.25 -10.21 26.40
CA ARG A 136 -5.59 -9.70 27.74
C ARG A 136 -4.43 -9.81 28.71
N VAL A 137 -3.58 -10.82 28.54
CA VAL A 137 -2.43 -11.09 29.41
C VAL A 137 -1.19 -10.47 28.78
N SER A 138 -0.45 -9.70 29.55
CA SER A 138 0.84 -9.12 29.13
C SER A 138 1.96 -10.11 29.44
N LEU A 139 2.44 -10.78 28.40
CA LEU A 139 3.59 -11.68 28.47
C LEU A 139 4.65 -11.24 27.46
N PRO A 140 5.95 -11.18 27.83
CA PRO A 140 7.02 -10.84 26.91
C PRO A 140 7.01 -11.79 25.69
N GLY A 141 6.99 -11.23 24.49
CA GLY A 141 6.97 -11.96 23.22
C GLY A 141 5.60 -12.53 22.79
N PHE A 142 4.54 -12.43 23.62
CA PHE A 142 3.20 -12.96 23.33
C PHE A 142 2.09 -11.91 23.48
N THR A 143 2.44 -10.68 23.84
CA THR A 143 1.46 -9.62 24.01
C THR A 143 1.19 -8.96 22.66
N SER A 144 -0.06 -9.01 22.22
CA SER A 144 -0.51 -8.34 21.00
C SER A 144 -1.38 -7.13 21.31
N ARG A 145 -1.25 -6.11 20.50
CA ARG A 145 -2.02 -4.86 20.54
C ARG A 145 -2.45 -4.50 19.11
N PRO A 146 -3.50 -3.69 18.94
CA PRO A 146 -3.81 -3.13 17.63
C PRO A 146 -2.63 -2.32 17.09
N GLU A 147 -2.21 -2.61 15.87
CA GLU A 147 -1.02 -2.02 15.26
C GLU A 147 -1.31 -1.57 13.82
N MET A 148 -0.65 -0.48 13.42
CA MET A 148 -0.59 0.00 12.05
C MET A 148 0.87 0.22 11.66
N TYR A 149 1.24 -0.27 10.50
CA TYR A 149 2.59 -0.16 9.94
C TYR A 149 2.55 0.62 8.64
N LEU A 150 3.53 1.48 8.41
CA LEU A 150 3.73 2.21 7.18
C LEU A 150 5.03 1.76 6.51
N GLY A 151 4.98 1.60 5.19
CA GLY A 151 6.12 1.15 4.40
C GLY A 151 5.84 1.16 2.91
N ASP A 152 6.51 0.29 2.20
CA ASP A 152 6.44 0.17 0.75
C ASP A 152 6.58 -1.28 0.29
N CYS A 153 6.14 -1.54 -0.95
CA CYS A 153 6.19 -2.87 -1.56
C CYS A 153 6.80 -2.82 -2.95
N SER A 154 7.60 -3.83 -3.32
CA SER A 154 7.88 -4.17 -4.71
C SER A 154 6.78 -5.08 -5.24
N VAL A 155 6.49 -4.94 -6.53
CA VAL A 155 5.46 -5.72 -7.21
C VAL A 155 6.05 -6.38 -8.44
N GLU A 156 5.94 -7.70 -8.52
CA GLU A 156 6.26 -8.49 -9.71
C GLU A 156 4.95 -8.87 -10.41
N ARG A 157 4.91 -8.68 -11.75
CA ARG A 157 3.74 -9.04 -12.56
C ARG A 157 3.82 -10.48 -13.03
N ALA A 158 2.66 -11.08 -13.29
CA ALA A 158 2.58 -12.35 -13.97
C ALA A 158 3.26 -12.28 -15.37
N ALA A 159 4.03 -13.30 -15.69
CA ALA A 159 4.67 -13.40 -17.01
C ALA A 159 3.58 -13.54 -18.10
N GLY A 160 3.53 -12.59 -19.03
CA GLY A 160 2.60 -12.65 -20.17
C GLY A 160 1.40 -11.70 -20.12
N SER A 161 1.25 -10.86 -19.09
CA SER A 161 0.26 -9.77 -19.04
C SER A 161 0.81 -8.51 -19.73
N GLY A 162 0.81 -8.49 -21.07
CA GLY A 162 1.25 -7.38 -21.91
C GLY A 162 0.31 -7.13 -23.07
#